data_090df7612dac79dc4cf41b8106a4db5d
#
_entry.id   090df7612dac79dc4cf41b8106a4db5d
#
_cell.length_a   1.000
_cell.length_b   1.000
_cell.length_c   1.000
_cell.angle_alpha   90.00
_cell.angle_beta   90.00
_cell.angle_gamma   90.00
#
_symmetry.space_group_name_H-M   'P 1'
#
loop_
_entity.id
_entity.type
_entity.pdbx_description
1 polymer ?
#
loop_
_entity_poly.entity_id
_entity_poly.type
_entity_poly.pdbx_seq_one_letter_code
_entity_poly.pdbx_strand_id
1 'polypeptide(L)'
;MRTATPAVSSRVEDELLMDKRRTKVFRDKLLGRREGLVGQVQAAELYSRERDAEATQDPADMAANAYTKELLVSMSDNDRQLLNLIDEALERIESSGYGKCIHCGEALPEKRLEAVPWARHCVRCQDLQERGLLGDDED
;
A
#
# COMPACT_ATOMS: atom_id res chain seq x y z
N MET A 1 -15.62 -41.88 10.09
CA MET A 1 -15.39 -41.13 8.94
C MET A 1 -15.78 -39.71 9.02
N ARG A 2 -16.89 -39.45 9.61
CA ARG A 2 -17.25 -38.09 9.73
C ARG A 2 -16.49 -37.34 10.72
N THR A 3 -15.75 -38.00 11.60
CA THR A 3 -15.03 -37.39 12.69
C THR A 3 -13.95 -36.44 12.21
N ALA A 4 -13.27 -36.80 11.12
CA ALA A 4 -12.21 -35.91 10.58
C ALA A 4 -12.78 -34.62 10.04
N THR A 5 -13.94 -34.70 9.40
CA THR A 5 -14.55 -33.55 8.77
C THR A 5 -14.90 -32.44 9.76
N PRO A 6 -15.57 -32.74 10.87
CA PRO A 6 -15.87 -31.67 11.84
C PRO A 6 -14.62 -31.04 12.44
N ALA A 7 -13.59 -31.83 12.67
CA ALA A 7 -12.35 -31.29 13.20
C ALA A 7 -11.70 -30.34 12.21
N VAL A 8 -11.66 -30.72 10.94
CA VAL A 8 -11.09 -29.86 9.90
C VAL A 8 -11.92 -28.59 9.75
N SER A 9 -13.24 -28.72 9.77
CA SER A 9 -14.11 -27.55 9.67
C SER A 9 -13.88 -26.59 10.81
N SER A 10 -13.73 -27.13 12.02
CA SER A 10 -13.49 -26.31 13.20
C SER A 10 -12.19 -25.50 13.07
N ARG A 11 -11.16 -26.17 12.58
CA ARG A 11 -9.87 -25.50 12.38
C ARG A 11 -9.99 -24.39 11.34
N VAL A 12 -10.68 -24.66 10.26
CA VAL A 12 -10.86 -23.65 9.22
C VAL A 12 -11.65 -22.47 9.77
N GLU A 13 -12.68 -22.73 10.55
CA GLU A 13 -13.45 -21.66 11.17
C GLU A 13 -12.61 -20.84 12.13
N ASP A 14 -11.77 -21.48 12.92
CA ASP A 14 -10.88 -20.78 13.83
C ASP A 14 -9.90 -19.91 13.05
N GLU A 15 -9.34 -20.44 11.97
CA GLU A 15 -8.43 -19.66 11.13
C GLU A 15 -9.12 -18.47 10.53
N LEU A 16 -10.35 -18.65 10.06
CA LEU A 16 -11.10 -17.55 9.48
C LEU A 16 -11.39 -16.47 10.52
N LEU A 17 -11.74 -16.87 11.74
CA LEU A 17 -11.99 -15.90 12.80
C LEU A 17 -10.73 -15.14 13.16
N MET A 18 -9.62 -15.82 13.27
CA MET A 18 -8.35 -15.16 13.52
C MET A 18 -7.98 -14.24 12.39
N ASP A 19 -8.20 -14.69 11.15
CA ASP A 19 -7.92 -13.87 9.98
C ASP A 19 -8.77 -12.61 9.98
N LYS A 20 -10.03 -12.71 10.36
CA LYS A 20 -10.89 -11.54 10.43
C LYS A 20 -10.40 -10.54 11.45
N ARG A 21 -9.96 -11.02 12.60
CA ARG A 21 -9.43 -10.13 13.65
C ARG A 21 -8.16 -9.46 13.20
N ARG A 22 -7.25 -10.23 12.61
CA ARG A 22 -6.01 -9.69 12.09
C ARG A 22 -6.27 -8.73 10.95
N THR A 23 -7.19 -9.11 10.09
CA THR A 23 -7.56 -8.28 8.96
C THR A 23 -8.08 -6.93 9.42
N LYS A 24 -8.87 -6.93 10.49
CA LYS A 24 -9.36 -5.67 11.03
C LYS A 24 -8.22 -4.79 11.52
N VAL A 25 -7.24 -5.37 12.20
CA VAL A 25 -6.08 -4.62 12.67
C VAL A 25 -5.34 -4.01 11.50
N PHE A 26 -5.09 -4.79 10.46
CA PHE A 26 -4.40 -4.29 9.29
C PHE A 26 -5.24 -3.28 8.52
N ARG A 27 -6.54 -3.50 8.45
CA ARG A 27 -7.43 -2.54 7.83
C ARG A 27 -7.36 -1.20 8.52
N ASP A 28 -7.38 -1.20 9.86
CA ASP A 28 -7.30 0.05 10.61
C ASP A 28 -5.96 0.75 10.36
N LYS A 29 -4.87 -0.02 10.30
CA LYS A 29 -3.57 0.55 9.98
C LYS A 29 -3.55 1.17 8.59
N LEU A 30 -4.12 0.46 7.63
CA LEU A 30 -4.18 0.96 6.25
C LEU A 30 -5.01 2.23 6.15
N LEU A 31 -6.14 2.26 6.81
CA LEU A 31 -6.99 3.45 6.80
C LEU A 31 -6.31 4.64 7.44
N GLY A 32 -5.61 4.41 8.55
CA GLY A 32 -4.87 5.49 9.20
C GLY A 32 -3.74 6.02 8.32
N ARG A 33 -3.01 5.12 7.68
CA ARG A 33 -1.94 5.54 6.78
C ARG A 33 -2.51 6.27 5.57
N ARG A 34 -3.66 5.82 5.09
CA ARG A 34 -4.32 6.46 3.97
C ARG A 34 -4.69 7.90 4.28
N GLU A 35 -5.24 8.13 5.46
CA GLU A 35 -5.59 9.49 5.86
C GLU A 35 -4.37 10.40 5.89
N GLY A 36 -3.26 9.90 6.43
CA GLY A 36 -2.03 10.68 6.47
C GLY A 36 -1.52 11.01 5.08
N LEU A 37 -1.57 10.03 4.18
CA LEU A 37 -1.10 10.25 2.81
C LEU A 37 -1.97 11.25 2.06
N VAL A 38 -3.28 11.16 2.21
CA VAL A 38 -4.18 12.11 1.56
C VAL A 38 -3.86 13.52 2.01
N GLY A 39 -3.63 13.70 3.32
CA GLY A 39 -3.26 15.00 3.84
C GLY A 39 -1.94 15.50 3.28
N GLN A 40 -0.95 14.63 3.17
CA GLN A 40 0.37 15.02 2.63
C GLN A 40 0.27 15.41 1.16
N VAL A 41 -0.45 14.64 0.37
CA VAL A 41 -0.62 14.95 -1.05
C VAL A 41 -1.32 16.29 -1.22
N GLN A 42 -2.39 16.52 -0.46
CA GLN A 42 -3.12 17.78 -0.55
C GLN A 42 -2.27 18.96 -0.13
N ALA A 43 -1.47 18.78 0.92
CA ALA A 43 -0.59 19.85 1.39
C ALA A 43 0.46 20.20 0.35
N ALA A 44 1.04 19.18 -0.31
CA ALA A 44 2.04 19.41 -1.35
C ALA A 44 1.43 20.13 -2.55
N GLU A 45 0.23 19.74 -2.93
CA GLU A 45 -0.45 20.38 -4.05
C GLU A 45 -0.77 21.84 -3.74
N LEU A 46 -1.21 22.10 -2.52
CA LEU A 46 -1.51 23.47 -2.10
C LEU A 46 -0.24 24.33 -2.09
N TYR A 47 0.84 23.77 -1.56
CA TYR A 47 2.12 24.49 -1.54
C TYR A 47 2.55 24.86 -2.97
N SER A 48 2.44 23.92 -3.89
CA SER A 48 2.82 24.16 -5.27
C SER A 48 1.97 25.29 -5.88
N ARG A 49 0.68 25.29 -5.62
CA ARG A 49 -0.21 26.31 -6.16
C ARG A 49 0.10 27.68 -5.56
N GLU A 50 0.37 27.73 -4.27
CA GLU A 50 0.70 29.01 -3.63
C GLU A 50 2.00 29.57 -4.18
N ARG A 51 2.98 28.72 -4.41
CA ARG A 51 4.25 29.15 -4.99
C ARG A 51 4.09 29.64 -6.42
N ASP A 52 3.25 28.97 -7.19
CA ASP A 52 2.98 29.41 -8.56
C ASP A 52 2.27 30.75 -8.62
N ALA A 53 1.51 31.07 -7.60
CA ALA A 53 0.75 32.33 -7.56
C ALA A 53 1.62 33.52 -7.19
N GLU A 54 2.81 33.32 -6.67
CA GLU A 54 3.70 34.42 -6.33
C GLU A 54 4.24 35.02 -7.62
N ALA A 55 3.93 36.29 -7.85
CA ALA A 55 4.13 36.88 -9.16
C ALA A 55 5.54 37.44 -9.36
N THR A 56 6.20 37.88 -8.31
CA THR A 56 7.49 38.56 -8.47
C THR A 56 8.52 37.92 -7.57
N GLN A 57 9.50 37.30 -8.19
CA GLN A 57 10.63 36.69 -7.49
C GLN A 57 11.87 36.96 -8.31
N ASP A 58 13.02 37.11 -7.61
CA ASP A 58 14.25 37.23 -8.36
C ASP A 58 14.66 35.84 -8.90
N PRO A 59 15.62 35.81 -9.85
CA PRO A 59 16.00 34.55 -10.48
C PRO A 59 16.48 33.48 -9.50
N ALA A 60 17.19 33.87 -8.43
CA ALA A 60 17.68 32.92 -7.45
C ALA A 60 16.52 32.29 -6.68
N ASP A 61 15.56 33.12 -6.28
CA ASP A 61 14.36 32.63 -5.59
C ASP A 61 13.54 31.73 -6.48
N MET A 62 13.43 32.08 -7.75
CA MET A 62 12.69 31.27 -8.71
C MET A 62 13.35 29.91 -8.89
N ALA A 63 14.66 29.85 -8.95
CA ALA A 63 15.37 28.59 -9.08
C ALA A 63 15.18 27.72 -7.85
N ALA A 64 15.29 28.31 -6.66
CA ALA A 64 15.10 27.58 -5.41
C ALA A 64 13.68 27.05 -5.30
N ASN A 65 12.71 27.88 -5.68
CA ASN A 65 11.31 27.45 -5.62
C ASN A 65 11.00 26.35 -6.63
N ALA A 66 11.63 26.41 -7.81
CA ALA A 66 11.43 25.36 -8.81
C ALA A 66 11.98 24.04 -8.31
N TYR A 67 13.15 24.07 -7.66
CA TYR A 67 13.72 22.85 -7.09
C TYR A 67 12.83 22.28 -6.01
N THR A 68 12.35 23.13 -5.10
CA THR A 68 11.46 22.70 -4.04
C THR A 68 10.16 22.14 -4.60
N LYS A 69 9.62 22.79 -5.61
CA LYS A 69 8.40 22.31 -6.25
C LYS A 69 8.59 20.95 -6.88
N GLU A 70 9.70 20.75 -7.59
CA GLU A 70 10.00 19.45 -8.17
C GLU A 70 10.10 18.37 -7.12
N LEU A 71 10.75 18.68 -6.00
CA LEU A 71 10.88 17.73 -4.90
C LEU A 71 9.52 17.36 -4.34
N LEU A 72 8.66 18.36 -4.12
CA LEU A 72 7.33 18.12 -3.57
C LEU A 72 6.46 17.33 -4.54
N VAL A 73 6.57 17.62 -5.84
CA VAL A 73 5.81 16.86 -6.84
C VAL A 73 6.26 15.41 -6.84
N SER A 74 7.58 15.18 -6.77
CA SER A 74 8.11 13.82 -6.74
C SER A 74 7.63 13.06 -5.51
N MET A 75 7.63 13.73 -4.35
CA MET A 75 7.11 13.12 -3.13
C MET A 75 5.62 12.84 -3.24
N SER A 76 4.87 13.77 -3.85
CA SER A 76 3.45 13.56 -4.07
C SER A 76 3.19 12.36 -4.97
N ASP A 77 4.01 12.17 -6.01
CA ASP A 77 3.85 11.02 -6.88
C ASP A 77 4.10 9.73 -6.13
N ASN A 78 5.16 9.69 -5.31
CA ASN A 78 5.43 8.52 -4.49
C ASN A 78 4.29 8.25 -3.51
N ASP A 79 3.76 9.31 -2.91
CA ASP A 79 2.64 9.18 -1.98
C ASP A 79 1.39 8.68 -2.69
N ARG A 80 1.15 9.14 -3.92
CA ARG A 80 0.01 8.65 -4.70
C ARG A 80 0.15 7.18 -5.04
N GLN A 81 1.37 6.76 -5.38
CA GLN A 81 1.62 5.35 -5.65
C GLN A 81 1.36 4.51 -4.40
N LEU A 82 1.83 4.97 -3.26
CA LEU A 82 1.59 4.28 -2.01
C LEU A 82 0.10 4.25 -1.69
N LEU A 83 -0.59 5.36 -1.93
CA LEU A 83 -2.03 5.43 -1.73
C LEU A 83 -2.75 4.38 -2.58
N ASN A 84 -2.33 4.23 -3.84
CA ASN A 84 -2.91 3.21 -4.70
C ASN A 84 -2.67 1.81 -4.16
N LEU A 85 -1.48 1.54 -3.64
CA LEU A 85 -1.17 0.25 -3.06
C LEU A 85 -2.03 -0.02 -1.82
N ILE A 86 -2.25 1.01 -1.02
CA ILE A 86 -3.11 0.88 0.15
C ILE A 86 -4.55 0.61 -0.26
N ASP A 87 -5.04 1.33 -1.27
CA ASP A 87 -6.40 1.11 -1.76
C ASP A 87 -6.57 -0.29 -2.31
N GLU A 88 -5.57 -0.80 -3.05
CA GLU A 88 -5.61 -2.18 -3.51
C GLU A 88 -5.66 -3.17 -2.35
N ALA A 89 -4.88 -2.90 -1.31
CA ALA A 89 -4.88 -3.78 -0.14
C ALA A 89 -6.24 -3.78 0.53
N LEU A 90 -6.87 -2.61 0.64
CA LEU A 90 -8.21 -2.53 1.21
C LEU A 90 -9.22 -3.28 0.36
N GLU A 91 -9.09 -3.23 -0.96
CA GLU A 91 -9.96 -4.01 -1.83
C GLU A 91 -9.76 -5.51 -1.61
N ARG A 92 -8.52 -5.94 -1.44
CA ARG A 92 -8.25 -7.35 -1.20
C ARG A 92 -8.83 -7.81 0.15
N ILE A 93 -8.84 -6.92 1.13
CA ILE A 93 -9.50 -7.24 2.40
C ILE A 93 -10.98 -7.50 2.17
N GLU A 94 -11.63 -6.67 1.35
CA GLU A 94 -13.04 -6.84 1.07
C GLU A 94 -13.31 -8.11 0.27
N SER A 95 -12.41 -8.49 -0.61
CA SER A 95 -12.59 -9.66 -1.46
C SER A 95 -12.02 -10.94 -0.82
N SER A 96 -11.52 -10.86 0.40
CA SER A 96 -10.94 -11.99 1.13
C SER A 96 -9.64 -12.49 0.53
N GLY A 97 -8.96 -11.66 -0.25
CA GLY A 97 -7.68 -12.03 -0.84
C GLY A 97 -6.48 -11.43 -0.14
N TYR A 98 -6.72 -10.70 0.94
CA TYR A 98 -5.64 -10.04 1.65
C TYR A 98 -4.74 -11.04 2.36
N GLY A 99 -3.44 -10.72 2.39
CA GLY A 99 -2.47 -11.55 3.09
C GLY A 99 -1.85 -12.64 2.24
N LYS A 100 -2.13 -12.62 0.96
CA LYS A 100 -1.56 -13.60 0.04
C LYS A 100 -0.82 -12.88 -1.08
N CYS A 101 0.28 -13.51 -1.53
CA CYS A 101 1.01 -12.99 -2.68
C CYS A 101 0.10 -13.03 -3.90
N ILE A 102 0.02 -11.92 -4.63
CA ILE A 102 -0.86 -11.86 -5.80
C ILE A 102 -0.29 -12.66 -6.97
N HIS A 103 0.98 -13.01 -6.92
CA HIS A 103 1.62 -13.76 -8.01
C HIS A 103 1.61 -15.26 -7.75
N CYS A 104 2.13 -15.69 -6.60
CA CYS A 104 2.26 -17.12 -6.34
C CYS A 104 1.19 -17.68 -5.42
N GLY A 105 0.39 -16.83 -4.79
CA GLY A 105 -0.70 -17.28 -3.95
C GLY A 105 -0.31 -17.72 -2.55
N GLU A 106 0.96 -17.69 -2.22
CA GLU A 106 1.40 -18.10 -0.89
C GLU A 106 1.05 -17.05 0.14
N ALA A 107 0.80 -17.49 1.36
CA ALA A 107 0.51 -16.58 2.45
C ALA A 107 1.72 -15.71 2.75
N LEU A 108 1.46 -14.43 2.98
CA LEU A 108 2.50 -13.50 3.39
C LEU A 108 2.75 -13.64 4.88
N PRO A 109 4.02 -13.64 5.33
CA PRO A 109 4.30 -13.71 6.75
C PRO A 109 3.68 -12.52 7.48
N GLU A 110 3.19 -12.78 8.68
CA GLU A 110 2.57 -11.72 9.46
C GLU A 110 3.53 -10.57 9.73
N LYS A 111 4.79 -10.89 9.98
CA LYS A 111 5.78 -9.83 10.21
C LYS A 111 5.92 -8.91 9.01
N ARG A 112 5.84 -9.48 7.81
CA ARG A 112 5.91 -8.67 6.60
C ARG A 112 4.71 -7.74 6.51
N LEU A 113 3.53 -8.25 6.85
CA LEU A 113 2.32 -7.44 6.83
C LEU A 113 2.35 -6.36 7.91
N GLU A 114 2.96 -6.64 9.05
CA GLU A 114 3.08 -5.63 10.09
C GLU A 114 3.96 -4.47 9.64
N ALA A 115 5.03 -4.78 8.92
CA ALA A 115 5.93 -3.74 8.42
C ALA A 115 5.38 -3.06 7.18
N VAL A 116 4.72 -3.82 6.30
CA VAL A 116 4.22 -3.32 5.03
C VAL A 116 2.80 -3.85 4.83
N PRO A 117 1.80 -3.22 5.46
CA PRO A 117 0.44 -3.74 5.39
C PRO A 117 -0.14 -3.78 3.98
N TRP A 118 0.42 -3.00 3.07
CA TRP A 118 -0.03 -2.97 1.68
C TRP A 118 0.75 -3.94 0.78
N ALA A 119 1.53 -4.85 1.35
CA ALA A 119 2.35 -5.77 0.58
C ALA A 119 1.48 -6.61 -0.34
N ARG A 120 1.90 -6.72 -1.60
CA ARG A 120 1.22 -7.52 -2.60
C ARG A 120 1.94 -8.82 -2.90
N HIS A 121 3.25 -8.83 -2.69
CA HIS A 121 4.10 -9.95 -3.06
C HIS A 121 4.84 -10.50 -1.85
N CYS A 122 5.10 -11.80 -1.86
CA CYS A 122 6.04 -12.37 -0.91
C CYS A 122 7.44 -11.85 -1.24
N VAL A 123 8.38 -12.07 -0.33
CA VAL A 123 9.74 -11.54 -0.52
C VAL A 123 10.33 -12.04 -1.83
N ARG A 124 10.14 -13.33 -2.13
CA ARG A 124 10.68 -13.89 -3.36
C ARG A 124 10.10 -13.24 -4.60
N CYS A 125 8.78 -13.10 -4.65
CA CYS A 125 8.15 -12.52 -5.84
C CYS A 125 8.43 -11.03 -5.94
N GLN A 126 8.54 -10.34 -4.81
CA GLN A 126 8.92 -8.93 -4.81
C GLN A 126 10.32 -8.75 -5.40
N ASP A 127 11.25 -9.61 -5.00
CA ASP A 127 12.59 -9.57 -5.56
C ASP A 127 12.57 -9.82 -7.05
N LEU A 128 11.79 -10.82 -7.49
CA LEU A 128 11.69 -11.10 -8.92
C LEU A 128 11.11 -9.93 -9.69
N GLN A 129 10.11 -9.26 -9.12
CA GLN A 129 9.52 -8.11 -9.76
C GLN A 129 10.52 -6.97 -9.90
N GLU A 130 11.26 -6.69 -8.84
CA GLU A 130 12.23 -5.61 -8.86
C GLU A 130 13.35 -5.88 -9.84
N ARG A 131 13.64 -7.14 -10.10
CA ARG A 131 14.65 -7.52 -11.07
C ARG A 131 14.07 -7.68 -12.48
N GLY A 132 12.78 -7.39 -12.65
CA GLY A 132 12.14 -7.50 -13.96
C GLY A 132 11.93 -8.92 -14.43
N LEU A 133 11.95 -9.89 -13.52
CA LEU A 133 11.85 -11.29 -13.88
C LEU A 133 10.44 -11.86 -13.80
N LEU A 134 9.49 -11.12 -13.17
CA LEU A 134 8.09 -11.52 -13.25
C LEU A 134 7.58 -11.14 -14.63
N GLY A 135 6.90 -12.06 -15.28
CA GLY A 135 6.35 -11.76 -16.57
C GLY A 135 5.17 -10.82 -16.48
N ASP A 136 4.71 -10.38 -17.63
CA ASP A 136 3.55 -9.50 -17.71
C ASP A 136 2.25 -10.27 -17.68
N ASP A 137 2.35 -11.57 -17.71
CA ASP A 137 1.22 -12.44 -17.82
C ASP A 137 0.45 -12.58 -16.51
N GLU A 138 1.02 -12.16 -15.43
CA GLU A 138 0.33 -12.26 -14.14
C GLU A 138 -0.78 -11.25 -14.01
N ASP A 139 -1.02 -10.51 -14.99
CA ASP A 139 -2.09 -9.52 -15.02
C ASP A 139 -3.45 -10.10 -14.69
#